data_566c7dbe819af33a38a3d122f4f338b1
#
_entry.id   566c7dbe819af33a38a3d122f4f338b1
#
_cell.length_a   1.000
_cell.length_b   1.000
_cell.length_c   1.000
_cell.angle_alpha   90.00
_cell.angle_beta   90.00
_cell.angle_gamma   90.00
#
_symmetry.space_group_name_H-M   'P 1'
#
loop_
_entity.id
_entity.type
_entity.pdbx_description
1 polymer ?
#
loop_
_entity_poly.entity_id
_entity_poly.type
_entity_poly.pdbx_seq_one_letter_code
_entity_poly.pdbx_strand_id
1 'polypeptide(L)'
;KDYDGVCVFVHDDLNEETLAILAKNGVKFVVLRCAGFNNVDLVAAKRFGIKVYRVPAYSPEAVAEHAIALILTLNRKTHKAYNRIREGNFSLERLRGFNLHGKTVGVIGTGKIGSIFAKNMIGFGCNVIAYDKFENREILAHGGTYVSFEKLLEQSDIISLHCPLNPETKHIINKESFKLMKDGMMLINTSRGPLINTIDTIEALKSGKLGYLGIDVYEQEEQLFFKDLSESVIKDDVIARLISFPNVLITAHQGFLTKEALQQIAEVTIQNIKDYKAGSETQNQLKL
;
A
#
# COMPACT_ATOMS: atom_id res chain seq x y z
N LYS A 1 9.66 24.04 24.13
CA LYS A 1 9.20 25.38 23.78
C LYS A 1 10.01 26.12 22.72
N ASP A 2 11.06 25.60 22.13
CA ASP A 2 11.97 26.36 21.25
C ASP A 2 12.20 25.63 19.91
N TYR A 3 11.15 25.08 19.31
CA TYR A 3 11.24 24.40 18.03
C TYR A 3 10.51 25.17 16.94
N ASP A 4 11.20 25.48 15.84
CA ASP A 4 10.61 26.14 14.68
C ASP A 4 9.76 25.19 13.82
N GLY A 5 9.96 23.87 13.94
CA GLY A 5 9.27 22.87 13.15
C GLY A 5 9.18 21.51 13.84
N VAL A 6 8.31 20.67 13.31
CA VAL A 6 8.11 19.29 13.75
C VAL A 6 8.28 18.33 12.57
N CYS A 7 8.85 17.15 12.86
CA CYS A 7 8.94 16.06 11.91
C CYS A 7 7.93 14.98 12.32
N VAL A 8 7.05 14.59 11.39
CA VAL A 8 5.92 13.71 11.67
C VAL A 8 5.87 12.53 10.68
N PHE A 9 5.14 11.50 11.06
CA PHE A 9 4.89 10.32 10.25
C PHE A 9 3.39 10.12 9.99
N VAL A 10 3.00 9.07 9.28
CA VAL A 10 1.63 8.82 8.81
C VAL A 10 0.59 8.68 9.94
N HIS A 11 1.02 8.41 11.18
CA HIS A 11 0.14 8.17 12.33
C HIS A 11 0.00 9.37 13.26
N ASP A 12 0.80 10.40 13.02
CA ASP A 12 0.71 11.63 13.81
C ASP A 12 -0.48 12.43 13.27
N ASP A 13 -1.49 12.65 14.11
CA ASP A 13 -2.68 13.39 13.72
C ASP A 13 -2.42 14.90 13.80
N LEU A 14 -2.37 15.53 12.65
CA LEU A 14 -2.22 16.97 12.46
C LEU A 14 -3.57 17.61 12.07
N ASN A 15 -4.59 17.33 12.87
CA ASN A 15 -5.89 17.99 12.77
C ASN A 15 -5.80 19.47 13.18
N GLU A 16 -6.91 20.21 13.03
CA GLU A 16 -6.99 21.64 13.36
C GLU A 16 -6.54 21.96 14.78
N GLU A 17 -6.94 21.15 15.77
CA GLU A 17 -6.60 21.37 17.18
C GLU A 17 -5.09 21.22 17.43
N THR A 18 -4.49 20.16 16.91
CA THR A 18 -3.05 19.93 17.01
C THR A 18 -2.26 21.04 16.35
N LEU A 19 -2.66 21.47 15.13
CA LEU A 19 -2.01 22.55 14.39
C LEU A 19 -2.13 23.90 15.12
N ALA A 20 -3.28 24.19 15.76
CA ALA A 20 -3.46 25.38 16.56
C ALA A 20 -2.50 25.41 17.76
N ILE A 21 -2.32 24.27 18.46
CA ILE A 21 -1.37 24.13 19.57
C ILE A 21 0.07 24.33 19.08
N LEU A 22 0.43 23.73 17.95
CA LEU A 22 1.77 23.88 17.35
C LEU A 22 2.06 25.34 17.00
N ALA A 23 1.13 26.02 16.33
CA ALA A 23 1.26 27.43 15.96
C ALA A 23 1.42 28.34 17.20
N LYS A 24 0.59 28.10 18.23
CA LYS A 24 0.69 28.83 19.53
C LYS A 24 2.05 28.66 20.20
N ASN A 25 2.70 27.51 19.99
CA ASN A 25 4.04 27.22 20.52
C ASN A 25 5.18 27.67 19.57
N GLY A 26 4.88 28.42 18.51
CA GLY A 26 5.88 29.00 17.63
C GLY A 26 6.35 28.12 16.46
N VAL A 27 5.72 26.95 16.26
CA VAL A 27 6.02 26.08 15.12
C VAL A 27 5.57 26.72 13.82
N LYS A 28 6.44 26.79 12.84
CA LYS A 28 6.25 27.46 11.55
C LYS A 28 6.20 26.49 10.38
N PHE A 29 6.71 25.27 10.55
CA PHE A 29 6.67 24.26 9.50
C PHE A 29 6.54 22.84 10.05
N VAL A 30 5.99 21.98 9.22
CA VAL A 30 5.89 20.54 9.40
C VAL A 30 6.61 19.84 8.26
N VAL A 31 7.42 18.84 8.55
CA VAL A 31 7.99 17.93 7.55
C VAL A 31 7.47 16.52 7.77
N LEU A 32 6.76 15.99 6.79
CA LEU A 32 6.32 14.61 6.75
C LEU A 32 7.47 13.74 6.22
N ARG A 33 7.89 12.74 7.00
CA ARG A 33 8.85 11.71 6.54
C ARG A 33 8.16 10.56 5.78
N CYS A 34 7.15 10.91 4.98
CA CYS A 34 6.36 9.99 4.16
C CYS A 34 5.76 10.71 2.96
N ALA A 35 5.20 9.95 2.01
CA ALA A 35 4.56 10.48 0.82
C ALA A 35 3.10 10.87 1.05
N GLY A 36 2.37 10.07 1.84
CA GLY A 36 0.99 10.34 2.23
C GLY A 36 0.90 11.56 3.16
N PHE A 37 -0.20 12.29 3.08
CA PHE A 37 -0.45 13.48 3.90
C PHE A 37 -1.92 13.60 4.32
N ASN A 38 -2.66 12.51 4.29
CA ASN A 38 -4.09 12.48 4.65
C ASN A 38 -4.32 12.79 6.15
N ASN A 39 -3.28 12.64 6.97
CA ASN A 39 -3.25 12.92 8.39
C ASN A 39 -3.00 14.41 8.72
N VAL A 40 -2.95 15.30 7.72
CA VAL A 40 -2.72 16.74 7.90
C VAL A 40 -3.90 17.54 7.37
N ASP A 41 -4.49 18.36 8.23
CA ASP A 41 -5.44 19.39 7.79
C ASP A 41 -4.69 20.57 7.14
N LEU A 42 -4.56 20.50 5.80
CA LEU A 42 -3.85 21.53 5.03
C LEU A 42 -4.54 22.89 5.08
N VAL A 43 -5.88 22.92 5.24
CA VAL A 43 -6.65 24.17 5.34
C VAL A 43 -6.30 24.88 6.64
N ALA A 44 -6.32 24.12 7.74
CA ALA A 44 -5.91 24.61 9.06
C ALA A 44 -4.43 25.03 9.06
N ALA A 45 -3.53 24.23 8.48
CA ALA A 45 -2.11 24.55 8.38
C ALA A 45 -1.89 25.90 7.68
N LYS A 46 -2.55 26.12 6.54
CA LYS A 46 -2.51 27.41 5.82
C LYS A 46 -3.04 28.57 6.68
N ARG A 47 -4.17 28.38 7.38
CA ARG A 47 -4.78 29.40 8.25
C ARG A 47 -3.86 29.79 9.40
N PHE A 48 -3.12 28.85 9.96
CA PHE A 48 -2.15 29.08 11.04
C PHE A 48 -0.75 29.48 10.55
N GLY A 49 -0.54 29.62 9.24
CA GLY A 49 0.75 30.00 8.66
C GLY A 49 1.84 28.92 8.75
N ILE A 50 1.44 27.66 8.96
CA ILE A 50 2.35 26.51 9.04
C ILE A 50 2.59 25.99 7.62
N LYS A 51 3.85 25.96 7.17
CA LYS A 51 4.24 25.34 5.90
C LYS A 51 4.37 23.84 6.06
N VAL A 52 3.83 23.06 5.12
CA VAL A 52 3.86 21.60 5.17
C VAL A 52 4.70 21.05 4.02
N TYR A 53 5.68 20.22 4.34
CA TYR A 53 6.56 19.55 3.39
C TYR A 53 6.40 18.03 3.50
N ARG A 54 6.61 17.32 2.40
CA ARG A 54 6.56 15.86 2.38
C ARG A 54 7.72 15.26 1.60
N VAL A 55 7.89 13.95 1.69
CA VAL A 55 8.74 13.16 0.80
C VAL A 55 7.85 12.62 -0.33
N PRO A 56 7.86 13.21 -1.53
CA PRO A 56 6.88 12.91 -2.58
C PRO A 56 7.02 11.51 -3.17
N ALA A 57 8.22 10.95 -3.13
CA ALA A 57 8.53 9.60 -3.59
C ALA A 57 9.81 9.11 -2.90
N TYR A 58 9.84 7.82 -2.61
CA TYR A 58 11.01 7.09 -2.13
C TYR A 58 10.90 5.65 -2.64
N SER A 59 11.97 5.09 -3.18
CA SER A 59 12.08 3.71 -3.67
C SER A 59 10.75 3.06 -4.11
N PRO A 60 10.19 3.42 -5.27
CA PRO A 60 8.98 2.76 -5.78
C PRO A 60 9.23 1.26 -6.02
N GLU A 61 10.49 0.86 -6.21
CA GLU A 61 10.95 -0.52 -6.30
C GLU A 61 10.60 -1.30 -5.03
N ALA A 62 10.83 -0.73 -3.84
CA ALA A 62 10.56 -1.39 -2.57
C ALA A 62 9.11 -1.86 -2.46
N VAL A 63 8.15 -1.01 -2.81
CA VAL A 63 6.71 -1.35 -2.74
C VAL A 63 6.34 -2.36 -3.82
N ALA A 64 6.87 -2.24 -5.03
CA ALA A 64 6.64 -3.19 -6.12
C ALA A 64 7.18 -4.58 -5.77
N GLU A 65 8.38 -4.66 -5.21
CA GLU A 65 9.02 -5.91 -4.76
C GLU A 65 8.26 -6.51 -3.58
N HIS A 66 7.76 -5.70 -2.65
CA HIS A 66 6.94 -6.18 -1.55
C HIS A 66 5.62 -6.82 -2.01
N ALA A 67 4.95 -6.21 -3.00
CA ALA A 67 3.76 -6.82 -3.63
C ALA A 67 4.09 -8.20 -4.24
N ILE A 68 5.23 -8.34 -4.90
CA ILE A 68 5.71 -9.62 -5.44
C ILE A 68 6.04 -10.61 -4.31
N ALA A 69 6.66 -10.14 -3.23
CA ALA A 69 6.94 -10.97 -2.07
C ALA A 69 5.66 -11.54 -1.44
N LEU A 70 4.58 -10.75 -1.34
CA LEU A 70 3.27 -11.22 -0.89
C LEU A 70 2.71 -12.29 -1.84
N ILE A 71 2.77 -12.07 -3.17
CA ILE A 71 2.34 -13.05 -4.19
C ILE A 71 3.09 -14.37 -4.02
N LEU A 72 4.41 -14.33 -3.98
CA LEU A 72 5.25 -15.53 -3.89
C LEU A 72 5.04 -16.25 -2.55
N THR A 73 4.92 -15.51 -1.47
CA THR A 73 4.69 -16.08 -0.12
C THR A 73 3.33 -16.77 -0.01
N LEU A 74 2.27 -16.15 -0.52
CA LEU A 74 0.92 -16.75 -0.56
C LEU A 74 0.88 -17.98 -1.46
N ASN A 75 1.44 -17.87 -2.66
CA ASN A 75 1.46 -18.95 -3.62
C ASN A 75 2.27 -20.16 -3.11
N ARG A 76 3.53 -19.93 -2.72
CA ARG A 76 4.46 -21.00 -2.34
C ARG A 76 4.37 -21.35 -0.85
N LYS A 77 3.59 -20.62 -0.06
CA LYS A 77 3.34 -20.83 1.38
C LYS A 77 4.63 -20.97 2.19
N THR A 78 5.66 -20.20 1.82
CA THR A 78 7.01 -20.28 2.41
C THR A 78 7.02 -20.02 3.91
N HIS A 79 6.18 -19.08 4.40
CA HIS A 79 5.98 -18.81 5.82
C HIS A 79 5.45 -20.03 6.59
N LYS A 80 4.50 -20.79 6.00
CA LYS A 80 3.96 -22.00 6.61
C LYS A 80 4.96 -23.15 6.58
N ALA A 81 5.68 -23.31 5.45
CA ALA A 81 6.73 -24.32 5.32
C ALA A 81 7.84 -24.09 6.34
N TYR A 82 8.29 -22.83 6.51
CA TYR A 82 9.29 -22.45 7.49
C TYR A 82 8.88 -22.85 8.92
N ASN A 83 7.66 -22.47 9.34
CA ASN A 83 7.17 -22.78 10.68
C ASN A 83 7.07 -24.30 10.93
N ARG A 84 6.53 -25.07 9.95
CA ARG A 84 6.40 -26.52 10.05
C ARG A 84 7.73 -27.23 10.28
N ILE A 85 8.77 -26.86 9.52
CA ILE A 85 10.09 -27.49 9.63
C ILE A 85 10.66 -27.28 11.03
N ARG A 86 10.45 -26.10 11.63
CA ARG A 86 10.88 -25.82 13.01
C ARG A 86 10.15 -26.68 14.06
N GLU A 87 8.95 -27.14 13.73
CA GLU A 87 8.15 -28.08 14.55
C GLU A 87 8.40 -29.54 14.18
N GLY A 88 9.41 -29.84 13.34
CA GLY A 88 9.73 -31.20 12.90
C GLY A 88 8.77 -31.79 11.85
N ASN A 89 7.87 -30.98 11.28
CA ASN A 89 6.92 -31.45 10.27
C ASN A 89 7.46 -31.15 8.86
N PHE A 90 7.94 -32.18 8.16
CA PHE A 90 8.50 -32.13 6.80
C PHE A 90 7.48 -32.50 5.71
N SER A 91 6.20 -32.66 6.04
CA SER A 91 5.14 -33.01 5.08
C SER A 91 4.92 -31.90 4.04
N LEU A 92 4.74 -32.29 2.77
CA LEU A 92 4.38 -31.39 1.67
C LEU A 92 2.86 -31.16 1.57
N GLU A 93 2.08 -31.83 2.40
CA GLU A 93 0.62 -31.73 2.37
C GLU A 93 0.17 -30.28 2.55
N ARG A 94 -0.77 -29.81 1.69
CA ARG A 94 -1.33 -28.45 1.66
C ARG A 94 -0.33 -27.33 1.34
N LEU A 95 0.91 -27.66 0.92
CA LEU A 95 1.90 -26.66 0.47
C LEU A 95 1.91 -26.44 -1.06
N ARG A 96 1.08 -27.17 -1.81
CA ARG A 96 1.02 -27.04 -3.28
C ARG A 96 0.67 -25.60 -3.69
N GLY A 97 1.50 -25.01 -4.52
CA GLY A 97 1.28 -23.74 -5.20
C GLY A 97 1.04 -23.93 -6.70
N PHE A 98 1.16 -22.84 -7.47
CA PHE A 98 1.03 -22.79 -8.92
C PHE A 98 2.21 -22.03 -9.53
N ASN A 99 2.44 -22.17 -10.86
CA ASN A 99 3.44 -21.40 -11.59
C ASN A 99 2.88 -20.02 -11.91
N LEU A 100 3.68 -18.97 -11.73
CA LEU A 100 3.33 -17.62 -12.19
C LEU A 100 3.41 -17.50 -13.72
N HIS A 101 4.38 -18.21 -14.34
CA HIS A 101 4.53 -18.24 -15.80
C HIS A 101 3.21 -18.59 -16.48
N GLY A 102 2.81 -17.78 -17.46
CA GLY A 102 1.56 -17.94 -18.23
C GLY A 102 0.29 -17.45 -17.50
N LYS A 103 0.38 -17.00 -16.23
CA LYS A 103 -0.76 -16.40 -15.52
C LYS A 103 -1.03 -14.98 -16.01
N THR A 104 -2.30 -14.59 -15.98
CA THR A 104 -2.70 -13.22 -16.27
C THR A 104 -2.68 -12.39 -14.99
N VAL A 105 -1.92 -11.31 -15.01
CA VAL A 105 -1.78 -10.37 -13.89
C VAL A 105 -2.41 -9.03 -14.26
N GLY A 106 -3.45 -8.64 -13.53
CA GLY A 106 -4.10 -7.34 -13.64
C GLY A 106 -3.42 -6.31 -12.75
N VAL A 107 -3.04 -5.18 -13.32
CA VAL A 107 -2.42 -4.06 -12.61
C VAL A 107 -3.37 -2.87 -12.64
N ILE A 108 -3.90 -2.49 -11.47
CA ILE A 108 -4.77 -1.33 -11.33
C ILE A 108 -3.95 -0.15 -10.80
N GLY A 109 -3.73 0.85 -11.64
CA GLY A 109 -2.81 1.94 -11.39
C GLY A 109 -1.42 1.69 -11.96
N THR A 110 -1.01 2.48 -12.95
CA THR A 110 0.24 2.31 -13.71
C THR A 110 1.21 3.48 -13.53
N GLY A 111 1.15 4.11 -12.36
CA GLY A 111 2.14 5.08 -11.92
C GLY A 111 3.53 4.43 -11.70
N LYS A 112 4.43 5.12 -11.01
CA LYS A 112 5.82 4.65 -10.79
C LYS A 112 5.88 3.22 -10.22
N ILE A 113 5.10 2.92 -9.19
CA ILE A 113 5.10 1.59 -8.53
C ILE A 113 4.48 0.54 -9.45
N GLY A 114 3.29 0.82 -9.99
CA GLY A 114 2.57 -0.16 -10.83
C GLY A 114 3.31 -0.50 -12.12
N SER A 115 4.05 0.44 -12.72
CA SER A 115 4.86 0.16 -13.92
C SER A 115 6.05 -0.75 -13.61
N ILE A 116 6.73 -0.53 -12.48
CA ILE A 116 7.82 -1.41 -12.02
C ILE A 116 7.28 -2.81 -11.70
N PHE A 117 6.17 -2.89 -10.96
CA PHE A 117 5.51 -4.16 -10.67
C PHE A 117 5.13 -4.91 -11.96
N ALA A 118 4.51 -4.24 -12.94
CA ALA A 118 4.13 -4.81 -14.23
C ALA A 118 5.34 -5.37 -14.98
N LYS A 119 6.42 -4.59 -15.07
CA LYS A 119 7.68 -5.01 -15.71
C LYS A 119 8.25 -6.27 -15.04
N ASN A 120 8.26 -6.31 -13.72
CA ASN A 120 8.77 -7.47 -12.99
C ASN A 120 7.90 -8.71 -13.22
N MET A 121 6.56 -8.57 -13.26
CA MET A 121 5.65 -9.68 -13.54
C MET A 121 5.78 -10.20 -14.99
N ILE A 122 6.04 -9.33 -15.96
CA ILE A 122 6.41 -9.73 -17.31
C ILE A 122 7.71 -10.57 -17.29
N GLY A 123 8.69 -10.17 -16.48
CA GLY A 123 9.93 -10.93 -16.27
C GLY A 123 9.70 -12.33 -15.67
N PHE A 124 8.64 -12.55 -14.91
CA PHE A 124 8.19 -13.87 -14.46
C PHE A 124 7.48 -14.69 -15.55
N GLY A 125 7.31 -14.14 -16.75
CA GLY A 125 6.58 -14.78 -17.86
C GLY A 125 5.06 -14.71 -17.70
N CYS A 126 4.55 -13.73 -16.96
CA CYS A 126 3.12 -13.48 -16.84
C CYS A 126 2.60 -12.67 -18.04
N ASN A 127 1.32 -12.85 -18.37
CA ASN A 127 0.57 -11.96 -19.25
C ASN A 127 0.08 -10.78 -18.43
N VAL A 128 0.59 -9.57 -18.66
CA VAL A 128 0.20 -8.39 -17.88
C VAL A 128 -0.85 -7.59 -18.63
N ILE A 129 -1.99 -7.37 -17.98
CA ILE A 129 -3.05 -6.46 -18.41
C ILE A 129 -3.18 -5.32 -17.39
N ALA A 130 -3.41 -4.11 -17.84
CA ALA A 130 -3.39 -2.93 -17.01
C ALA A 130 -4.65 -2.09 -17.18
N TYR A 131 -5.02 -1.37 -16.11
CA TYR A 131 -6.05 -0.36 -16.10
C TYR A 131 -5.56 0.89 -15.37
N ASP A 132 -5.66 2.04 -16.01
CA ASP A 132 -5.40 3.36 -15.45
C ASP A 132 -6.20 4.41 -16.26
N LYS A 133 -6.39 5.61 -15.71
CA LYS A 133 -6.91 6.76 -16.46
C LYS A 133 -5.94 7.23 -17.55
N PHE A 134 -4.63 7.07 -17.30
CA PHE A 134 -3.56 7.48 -18.20
C PHE A 134 -2.66 6.29 -18.49
N GLU A 135 -2.59 5.90 -19.77
CA GLU A 135 -1.72 4.81 -20.19
C GLU A 135 -0.25 5.17 -20.04
N ASN A 136 0.51 4.28 -19.40
CA ASN A 136 1.95 4.40 -19.30
C ASN A 136 2.62 3.62 -20.46
N ARG A 137 3.33 4.34 -21.32
CA ARG A 137 4.00 3.77 -22.49
C ARG A 137 5.04 2.70 -22.16
N GLU A 138 5.63 2.75 -20.96
CA GLU A 138 6.59 1.73 -20.52
C GLU A 138 5.94 0.35 -20.39
N ILE A 139 4.68 0.27 -19.97
CA ILE A 139 3.96 -1.01 -19.88
C ILE A 139 3.79 -1.61 -21.28
N LEU A 140 3.36 -0.81 -22.25
CA LEU A 140 3.21 -1.25 -23.65
C LEU A 140 4.56 -1.68 -24.25
N ALA A 141 5.62 -0.93 -24.00
CA ALA A 141 6.96 -1.25 -24.49
C ALA A 141 7.52 -2.56 -23.93
N HIS A 142 7.07 -2.99 -22.75
CA HIS A 142 7.47 -4.26 -22.14
C HIS A 142 6.52 -5.43 -22.49
N GLY A 143 5.48 -5.19 -23.31
CA GLY A 143 4.54 -6.24 -23.75
C GLY A 143 3.28 -6.39 -22.90
N GLY A 144 3.01 -5.48 -21.98
CA GLY A 144 1.71 -5.38 -21.30
C GLY A 144 0.66 -4.71 -22.20
N THR A 145 -0.61 -4.86 -21.88
CA THR A 145 -1.73 -4.29 -22.63
C THR A 145 -2.71 -3.59 -21.71
N TYR A 146 -3.37 -2.53 -22.20
CA TYR A 146 -4.45 -1.87 -21.47
C TYR A 146 -5.80 -2.43 -21.86
N VAL A 147 -6.66 -2.61 -20.86
CA VAL A 147 -8.04 -3.10 -21.03
C VAL A 147 -9.01 -2.29 -20.17
N SER A 148 -10.31 -2.46 -20.38
CA SER A 148 -11.30 -1.87 -19.45
C SER A 148 -11.20 -2.50 -18.07
N PHE A 149 -11.72 -1.79 -17.06
CA PHE A 149 -11.70 -2.28 -15.67
C PHE A 149 -12.39 -3.64 -15.54
N GLU A 150 -13.55 -3.80 -16.17
CA GLU A 150 -14.31 -5.04 -16.16
C GLU A 150 -13.53 -6.20 -16.79
N LYS A 151 -12.93 -5.98 -17.96
CA LYS A 151 -12.09 -6.99 -18.61
C LYS A 151 -10.89 -7.39 -17.77
N LEU A 152 -10.27 -6.42 -17.06
CA LEU A 152 -9.18 -6.71 -16.14
C LEU A 152 -9.66 -7.65 -15.03
N LEU A 153 -10.82 -7.38 -14.42
CA LEU A 153 -11.38 -8.22 -13.38
C LEU A 153 -11.68 -9.65 -13.89
N GLU A 154 -12.29 -9.78 -15.07
CA GLU A 154 -12.69 -11.06 -15.66
C GLU A 154 -11.50 -11.94 -16.09
N GLN A 155 -10.43 -11.32 -16.55
CA GLN A 155 -9.32 -12.06 -17.16
C GLN A 155 -8.18 -12.37 -16.20
N SER A 156 -8.07 -11.66 -15.09
CA SER A 156 -6.94 -11.79 -14.17
C SER A 156 -7.00 -13.04 -13.29
N ASP A 157 -5.87 -13.71 -13.15
CA ASP A 157 -5.63 -14.71 -12.11
C ASP A 157 -5.10 -14.07 -10.82
N ILE A 158 -4.40 -12.94 -10.96
CA ILE A 158 -3.85 -12.13 -9.87
C ILE A 158 -4.16 -10.67 -10.18
N ILE A 159 -4.64 -9.91 -9.20
CA ILE A 159 -4.83 -8.46 -9.30
C ILE A 159 -3.99 -7.77 -8.23
N SER A 160 -3.26 -6.72 -8.63
CA SER A 160 -2.49 -5.88 -7.70
C SER A 160 -2.87 -4.42 -7.85
N LEU A 161 -3.12 -3.77 -6.69
CA LEU A 161 -3.58 -2.39 -6.61
C LEU A 161 -2.40 -1.45 -6.37
N HIS A 162 -2.24 -0.46 -7.26
CA HIS A 162 -1.20 0.57 -7.22
C HIS A 162 -1.75 1.97 -7.52
N CYS A 163 -3.09 2.11 -7.58
CA CYS A 163 -3.75 3.40 -7.77
C CYS A 163 -3.82 4.20 -6.46
N PRO A 164 -3.90 5.55 -6.52
CA PRO A 164 -4.12 6.38 -5.34
C PRO A 164 -5.54 6.21 -4.81
N LEU A 165 -5.73 6.51 -3.51
CA LEU A 165 -7.05 6.62 -2.92
C LEU A 165 -7.64 8.01 -3.22
N ASN A 166 -8.80 8.02 -3.84
CA ASN A 166 -9.62 9.20 -4.10
C ASN A 166 -11.11 8.79 -4.12
N PRO A 167 -12.07 9.71 -4.28
CA PRO A 167 -13.49 9.35 -4.29
C PRO A 167 -13.90 8.31 -5.33
N GLU A 168 -13.20 8.24 -6.47
CA GLU A 168 -13.51 7.30 -7.56
C GLU A 168 -12.90 5.92 -7.33
N THR A 169 -11.78 5.84 -6.59
CA THR A 169 -11.07 4.59 -6.30
C THR A 169 -11.40 4.00 -4.94
N LYS A 170 -12.08 4.77 -4.06
CA LYS A 170 -12.56 4.24 -2.78
C LYS A 170 -13.48 3.05 -3.03
N HIS A 171 -13.15 1.91 -2.41
CA HIS A 171 -13.88 0.64 -2.58
C HIS A 171 -14.04 0.22 -4.05
N ILE A 172 -13.03 0.50 -4.89
CA ILE A 172 -13.01 0.02 -6.28
C ILE A 172 -13.09 -1.51 -6.33
N ILE A 173 -12.56 -2.18 -5.28
CA ILE A 173 -12.77 -3.60 -5.03
C ILE A 173 -13.87 -3.75 -3.97
N ASN A 174 -15.02 -4.27 -4.40
CA ASN A 174 -16.22 -4.43 -3.62
C ASN A 174 -17.01 -5.67 -4.10
N LYS A 175 -18.20 -5.88 -3.55
CA LYS A 175 -19.07 -7.02 -3.89
C LYS A 175 -19.34 -7.15 -5.39
N GLU A 176 -19.53 -6.05 -6.11
CA GLU A 176 -19.84 -6.10 -7.54
C GLU A 176 -18.59 -6.47 -8.35
N SER A 177 -17.44 -5.88 -8.01
CA SER A 177 -16.19 -6.25 -8.66
C SER A 177 -15.81 -7.72 -8.42
N PHE A 178 -16.05 -8.27 -7.21
CA PHE A 178 -15.82 -9.69 -6.95
C PHE A 178 -16.68 -10.60 -7.84
N LYS A 179 -17.91 -10.23 -8.19
CA LYS A 179 -18.75 -11.04 -9.09
C LYS A 179 -18.11 -11.25 -10.47
N LEU A 180 -17.40 -10.25 -10.98
CA LEU A 180 -16.73 -10.30 -12.28
C LEU A 180 -15.42 -11.10 -12.26
N MET A 181 -14.77 -11.21 -11.12
CA MET A 181 -13.48 -11.89 -10.99
C MET A 181 -13.59 -13.40 -11.19
N LYS A 182 -12.48 -14.04 -11.52
CA LYS A 182 -12.38 -15.51 -11.55
C LYS A 182 -12.50 -16.10 -10.12
N ASP A 183 -13.03 -17.29 -10.03
CA ASP A 183 -13.05 -18.02 -8.76
C ASP A 183 -11.63 -18.44 -8.36
N GLY A 184 -11.30 -18.28 -7.08
CA GLY A 184 -9.99 -18.63 -6.56
C GLY A 184 -8.86 -17.65 -6.90
N MET A 185 -9.18 -16.45 -7.42
CA MET A 185 -8.19 -15.45 -7.78
C MET A 185 -7.38 -14.94 -6.57
N MET A 186 -6.25 -14.28 -6.84
CA MET A 186 -5.39 -13.64 -5.84
C MET A 186 -5.50 -12.12 -5.94
N LEU A 187 -5.74 -11.47 -4.79
CA LEU A 187 -5.78 -10.00 -4.68
C LEU A 187 -4.64 -9.49 -3.79
N ILE A 188 -3.93 -8.47 -4.28
CA ILE A 188 -2.82 -7.82 -3.57
C ILE A 188 -3.10 -6.32 -3.43
N ASN A 189 -2.92 -5.79 -2.21
CA ASN A 189 -3.01 -4.36 -1.96
C ASN A 189 -1.86 -3.87 -1.08
N THR A 190 -0.94 -3.16 -1.70
CA THR A 190 0.18 -2.45 -1.05
C THR A 190 0.06 -0.94 -1.22
N SER A 191 -1.13 -0.44 -1.55
CA SER A 191 -1.37 0.98 -1.83
C SER A 191 -2.09 1.69 -0.68
N ARG A 192 -3.42 1.55 -0.58
CA ARG A 192 -4.25 2.13 0.49
C ARG A 192 -5.37 1.16 0.88
N GLY A 193 -5.60 1.01 2.19
CA GLY A 193 -6.63 0.11 2.74
C GLY A 193 -8.00 0.32 2.11
N PRO A 194 -8.55 1.55 2.10
CA PRO A 194 -9.90 1.82 1.59
C PRO A 194 -10.10 1.68 0.06
N LEU A 195 -9.12 1.20 -0.69
CA LEU A 195 -9.33 0.73 -2.08
C LEU A 195 -10.18 -0.55 -2.11
N ILE A 196 -10.16 -1.31 -1.02
CA ILE A 196 -10.88 -2.57 -0.86
C ILE A 196 -11.97 -2.36 0.19
N ASN A 197 -13.22 -2.79 -0.10
CA ASN A 197 -14.22 -2.94 0.94
C ASN A 197 -13.91 -4.22 1.73
N THR A 198 -13.51 -4.07 2.98
CA THR A 198 -13.01 -5.19 3.78
C THR A 198 -14.10 -6.21 4.10
N ILE A 199 -15.35 -5.77 4.34
CA ILE A 199 -16.48 -6.66 4.63
C ILE A 199 -16.81 -7.53 3.41
N ASP A 200 -16.91 -6.92 2.23
CA ASP A 200 -17.16 -7.66 0.99
C ASP A 200 -16.03 -8.66 0.69
N THR A 201 -14.81 -8.29 1.04
CA THR A 201 -13.61 -9.15 0.89
C THR A 201 -13.69 -10.38 1.80
N ILE A 202 -14.15 -10.22 3.04
CA ILE A 202 -14.37 -11.35 3.95
C ILE A 202 -15.42 -12.32 3.37
N GLU A 203 -16.51 -11.80 2.81
CA GLU A 203 -17.52 -12.66 2.18
C GLU A 203 -16.97 -13.37 0.92
N ALA A 204 -16.15 -12.70 0.12
CA ALA A 204 -15.47 -13.31 -1.02
C ALA A 204 -14.47 -14.40 -0.61
N LEU A 205 -13.78 -14.25 0.51
CA LEU A 205 -12.90 -15.28 1.09
C LEU A 205 -13.72 -16.49 1.59
N LYS A 206 -14.84 -16.26 2.28
CA LYS A 206 -15.71 -17.32 2.80
C LYS A 206 -16.33 -18.16 1.68
N SER A 207 -16.73 -17.51 0.60
CA SER A 207 -17.34 -18.20 -0.56
C SER A 207 -16.31 -18.91 -1.45
N GLY A 208 -15.01 -18.65 -1.27
CA GLY A 208 -13.94 -19.16 -2.13
C GLY A 208 -13.79 -18.38 -3.44
N LYS A 209 -14.58 -17.33 -3.65
CA LYS A 209 -14.43 -16.42 -4.80
C LYS A 209 -13.03 -15.80 -4.81
N LEU A 210 -12.57 -15.34 -3.64
CA LEU A 210 -11.20 -14.91 -3.40
C LEU A 210 -10.40 -16.07 -2.81
N GLY A 211 -9.46 -16.59 -3.58
CA GLY A 211 -8.59 -17.71 -3.18
C GLY A 211 -7.42 -17.28 -2.32
N TYR A 212 -6.91 -16.06 -2.50
CA TYR A 212 -5.75 -15.53 -1.77
C TYR A 212 -5.88 -14.02 -1.59
N LEU A 213 -5.55 -13.53 -0.41
CA LEU A 213 -5.46 -12.10 -0.10
C LEU A 213 -4.10 -11.76 0.49
N GLY A 214 -3.37 -10.82 -0.14
CA GLY A 214 -2.15 -10.24 0.40
C GLY A 214 -2.32 -8.73 0.58
N ILE A 215 -2.24 -8.25 1.80
CA ILE A 215 -2.39 -6.83 2.10
C ILE A 215 -1.25 -6.32 2.99
N ASP A 216 -0.73 -5.16 2.64
CA ASP A 216 0.21 -4.40 3.47
C ASP A 216 -0.47 -3.19 4.12
N VAL A 217 -1.70 -2.91 3.74
CA VAL A 217 -2.52 -1.78 4.18
C VAL A 217 -3.93 -2.26 4.55
N TYR A 218 -4.57 -1.56 5.49
CA TYR A 218 -5.90 -1.91 5.98
C TYR A 218 -6.77 -0.66 6.16
N GLU A 219 -8.11 -0.78 6.04
CA GLU A 219 -9.01 0.38 6.14
C GLU A 219 -8.92 1.13 7.47
N GLN A 220 -8.69 0.40 8.57
CA GLN A 220 -8.66 0.93 9.94
C GLN A 220 -7.27 0.76 10.57
N GLU A 221 -6.21 0.82 9.77
CA GLU A 221 -4.82 0.55 10.19
C GLU A 221 -4.30 1.50 11.28
N GLU A 222 -4.83 2.72 11.38
CA GLU A 222 -4.35 3.77 12.29
C GLU A 222 -4.33 3.35 13.77
N GLN A 223 -5.26 2.48 14.17
CA GLN A 223 -5.35 2.01 15.56
C GLN A 223 -4.46 0.81 15.86
N LEU A 224 -3.98 0.11 14.83
CA LEU A 224 -3.32 -1.18 14.93
C LEU A 224 -1.85 -1.14 14.51
N PHE A 225 -1.58 -0.59 13.32
CA PHE A 225 -0.26 -0.70 12.70
C PHE A 225 0.78 0.14 13.45
N PHE A 226 2.03 -0.32 13.42
CA PHE A 226 3.20 0.27 14.09
C PHE A 226 3.11 0.27 15.64
N LYS A 227 2.20 -0.50 16.20
CA LYS A 227 2.08 -0.70 17.65
C LYS A 227 2.42 -2.15 18.00
N ASP A 228 3.08 -2.35 19.12
CA ASP A 228 3.20 -3.68 19.70
C ASP A 228 1.93 -3.98 20.52
N LEU A 229 1.10 -4.85 20.00
CA LEU A 229 -0.14 -5.31 20.62
C LEU A 229 -0.07 -6.80 21.00
N SER A 230 1.15 -7.39 21.02
CA SER A 230 1.33 -8.84 21.28
C SER A 230 0.77 -9.31 22.63
N GLU A 231 0.74 -8.41 23.61
CA GLU A 231 0.20 -8.66 24.95
C GLU A 231 -1.19 -8.01 25.18
N SER A 232 -1.85 -7.58 24.09
CA SER A 232 -3.11 -6.85 24.14
C SER A 232 -4.21 -7.56 23.38
N VAL A 233 -5.46 -7.36 23.78
CA VAL A 233 -6.61 -7.83 23.01
C VAL A 233 -6.82 -6.93 21.80
N ILE A 234 -6.79 -7.52 20.61
CA ILE A 234 -7.18 -6.83 19.37
C ILE A 234 -8.69 -6.63 19.40
N LYS A 235 -9.12 -5.36 19.50
CA LYS A 235 -10.54 -4.98 19.59
C LYS A 235 -11.22 -4.89 18.22
N ASP A 236 -10.47 -4.89 17.14
CA ASP A 236 -10.99 -4.86 15.78
C ASP A 236 -11.33 -6.28 15.34
N ASP A 237 -12.61 -6.62 15.38
CA ASP A 237 -13.12 -7.94 15.00
C ASP A 237 -12.90 -8.23 13.50
N VAL A 238 -12.83 -7.20 12.67
CA VAL A 238 -12.67 -7.34 11.22
C VAL A 238 -11.26 -7.80 10.89
N ILE A 239 -10.23 -7.16 11.43
CA ILE A 239 -8.84 -7.60 11.24
C ILE A 239 -8.60 -8.97 11.90
N ALA A 240 -9.16 -9.20 13.10
CA ALA A 240 -9.06 -10.49 13.78
C ALA A 240 -9.66 -11.61 12.90
N ARG A 241 -10.78 -11.34 12.24
CA ARG A 241 -11.36 -12.25 11.26
C ARG A 241 -10.45 -12.47 10.06
N LEU A 242 -9.87 -11.43 9.48
CA LEU A 242 -8.94 -11.55 8.35
C LEU A 242 -7.71 -12.41 8.70
N ILE A 243 -7.11 -12.20 9.87
CA ILE A 243 -5.95 -12.97 10.36
C ILE A 243 -6.29 -14.46 10.51
N SER A 244 -7.55 -14.79 10.81
CA SER A 244 -7.97 -16.19 10.99
C SER A 244 -8.06 -17.00 9.69
N PHE A 245 -8.05 -16.37 8.51
CA PHE A 245 -8.10 -17.07 7.24
C PHE A 245 -6.73 -17.65 6.86
N PRO A 246 -6.64 -18.94 6.49
CA PRO A 246 -5.37 -19.58 6.17
C PRO A 246 -4.73 -19.13 4.85
N ASN A 247 -5.47 -18.42 4.03
CA ASN A 247 -5.11 -17.92 2.70
C ASN A 247 -5.02 -16.38 2.65
N VAL A 248 -4.93 -15.74 3.81
CA VAL A 248 -4.70 -14.31 3.99
C VAL A 248 -3.29 -14.08 4.54
N LEU A 249 -2.58 -13.13 3.99
CA LEU A 249 -1.27 -12.65 4.45
C LEU A 249 -1.35 -11.15 4.65
N ILE A 250 -1.09 -10.71 5.87
CA ILE A 250 -1.12 -9.30 6.26
C ILE A 250 0.27 -8.90 6.74
N THR A 251 0.77 -7.79 6.22
CA THR A 251 1.93 -7.09 6.74
C THR A 251 1.51 -5.69 7.17
N ALA A 252 2.23 -5.08 8.10
CA ALA A 252 1.79 -3.86 8.77
C ALA A 252 2.42 -2.61 8.14
N HIS A 253 2.02 -2.29 6.90
CA HIS A 253 2.43 -1.10 6.14
C HIS A 253 3.96 -0.99 6.03
N GLN A 254 4.62 -2.11 5.76
CA GLN A 254 6.08 -2.23 5.70
C GLN A 254 6.64 -2.27 4.28
N GLY A 255 5.81 -2.18 3.24
CA GLY A 255 6.24 -2.29 1.85
C GLY A 255 7.31 -1.28 1.44
N PHE A 256 7.42 -0.16 2.16
CA PHE A 256 8.49 0.83 1.95
C PHE A 256 9.79 0.52 2.72
N LEU A 257 9.78 -0.39 3.69
CA LEU A 257 10.83 -0.54 4.71
C LEU A 257 12.07 -1.24 4.14
N THR A 258 12.83 -0.52 3.32
CA THR A 258 14.13 -0.91 2.80
C THR A 258 15.20 0.11 3.19
N LYS A 259 16.47 -0.29 3.16
CA LYS A 259 17.60 0.60 3.45
C LYS A 259 17.60 1.82 2.54
N GLU A 260 17.38 1.60 1.24
CA GLU A 260 17.36 2.62 0.20
C GLU A 260 16.21 3.61 0.40
N ALA A 261 15.02 3.11 0.69
CA ALA A 261 13.86 3.96 0.96
C ALA A 261 14.06 4.82 2.22
N LEU A 262 14.56 4.22 3.30
CA LEU A 262 14.83 4.94 4.55
C LEU A 262 15.90 6.02 4.38
N GLN A 263 16.97 5.72 3.62
CA GLN A 263 18.00 6.69 3.31
C GLN A 263 17.42 7.86 2.50
N GLN A 264 16.66 7.59 1.45
CA GLN A 264 16.05 8.62 0.62
C GLN A 264 15.03 9.47 1.41
N ILE A 265 14.22 8.84 2.28
CA ILE A 265 13.31 9.55 3.18
C ILE A 265 14.09 10.52 4.07
N ALA A 266 15.19 10.08 4.68
CA ALA A 266 16.02 10.91 5.54
C ALA A 266 16.64 12.09 4.78
N GLU A 267 17.24 11.82 3.61
CA GLU A 267 17.87 12.85 2.77
C GLU A 267 16.87 13.92 2.32
N VAL A 268 15.69 13.51 1.81
CA VAL A 268 14.65 14.45 1.35
C VAL A 268 14.06 15.22 2.53
N THR A 269 13.84 14.57 3.68
CA THR A 269 13.36 15.26 4.90
C THR A 269 14.33 16.33 5.35
N ILE A 270 15.63 16.03 5.42
CA ILE A 270 16.66 17.00 5.77
C ILE A 270 16.73 18.12 4.72
N GLN A 271 16.60 17.80 3.43
CA GLN A 271 16.60 18.80 2.36
C GLN A 271 15.41 19.76 2.49
N ASN A 272 14.20 19.25 2.79
CA ASN A 272 13.02 20.07 3.04
C ASN A 272 13.23 21.08 4.19
N ILE A 273 13.93 20.68 5.26
CA ILE A 273 14.28 21.58 6.37
C ILE A 273 15.26 22.66 5.91
N LYS A 274 16.26 22.29 5.11
CA LYS A 274 17.23 23.26 4.53
C LYS A 274 16.55 24.25 3.60
N ASP A 275 15.65 23.77 2.72
CA ASP A 275 14.89 24.60 1.78
C ASP A 275 13.98 25.58 2.54
N TYR A 276 13.31 25.12 3.60
CA TYR A 276 12.53 26.01 4.48
C TYR A 276 13.41 27.12 5.07
N LYS A 277 14.58 26.79 5.65
CA LYS A 277 15.49 27.75 6.27
C LYS A 277 16.07 28.75 5.26
N ALA A 278 16.30 28.30 4.03
CA ALA A 278 16.79 29.15 2.95
C ALA A 278 15.69 30.01 2.29
N GLY A 279 14.42 29.79 2.65
CA GLY A 279 13.28 30.43 1.99
C GLY A 279 13.06 29.97 0.54
N SER A 280 13.64 28.84 0.15
CA SER A 280 13.57 28.30 -1.21
C SER A 280 12.21 27.67 -1.49
N GLU A 281 11.68 27.88 -2.69
CA GLU A 281 10.52 27.13 -3.16
C GLU A 281 10.91 25.70 -3.57
N THR A 282 10.13 24.73 -3.15
CA THR A 282 10.34 23.32 -3.50
C THR A 282 9.03 22.65 -3.90
N GLN A 283 9.11 21.66 -4.79
CA GLN A 283 7.98 20.81 -5.18
C GLN A 283 7.47 19.94 -4.02
N ASN A 284 8.25 19.79 -2.95
CA ASN A 284 7.93 19.00 -1.79
C ASN A 284 7.00 19.75 -0.83
N GLN A 285 6.85 21.07 -0.98
CA GLN A 285 5.89 21.85 -0.20
C GLN A 285 4.47 21.62 -0.73
N LEU A 286 3.58 21.20 0.17
CA LEU A 286 2.16 21.09 -0.13
C LEU A 286 1.56 22.50 -0.17
N LYS A 287 1.02 22.88 -1.32
CA LYS A 287 0.30 24.15 -1.53
C LYS A 287 -1.19 23.82 -1.72
N LEU A 288 -2.08 24.60 -1.07
CA LEU A 288 -3.52 24.62 -1.32
C LEU A 288 -3.86 25.60 -2.43
#